data_ea47d8d350c78e2976eaf2167eb89a6d
#
_entry.id   ea47d8d350c78e2976eaf2167eb89a6d
#
_cell.length_a   1.000
_cell.length_b   1.000
_cell.length_c   1.000
_cell.angle_alpha   90.00
_cell.angle_beta   90.00
_cell.angle_gamma   90.00
#
_symmetry.space_group_name_H-M   'P 1'
#
loop_
_entity.id
_entity.type
_entity.pdbx_description
1 polymer ?
#
loop_
_entity_poly.entity_id
_entity_poly.type
_entity_poly.pdbx_seq_one_letter_code
_entity_poly.pdbx_strand_id
1 'polypeptide(L)'
;MESLSDSSAMKIPIHVLPPTTIRQIGSSQVLTDPSSVVKELIDNAIDARATSIFIEISSNSLDVIQVRDNGHGIAPEDRAMVCHRHCTSKIRRFEDLKEVGGKSLGFRGEALASVAEMSGDLGIFTRVEGEPAAVLLKVGKTGDIKGWGLRLKSNTIGTIYSD
;
A
#
# COMPACT_ATOMS: atom_id res chain seq x y z
N MET A 1 34.75 -20.90 6.33
CA MET A 1 34.05 -20.32 7.47
C MET A 1 33.19 -19.19 6.91
N GLU A 2 32.03 -19.59 6.35
CA GLU A 2 31.10 -18.67 5.67
C GLU A 2 30.12 -18.12 6.69
N SER A 3 30.17 -16.84 6.91
CA SER A 3 29.16 -16.13 7.67
C SER A 3 27.95 -15.90 6.78
N LEU A 4 26.94 -16.73 6.93
CA LEU A 4 25.59 -16.49 6.42
C LEU A 4 25.05 -15.25 7.14
N SER A 5 25.08 -14.10 6.47
CA SER A 5 24.34 -12.94 6.91
C SER A 5 22.85 -13.20 6.66
N ASP A 6 22.17 -13.69 7.68
CA ASP A 6 20.71 -13.76 7.74
C ASP A 6 20.15 -12.33 7.75
N SER A 7 19.91 -11.76 6.57
CA SER A 7 19.19 -10.50 6.41
C SER A 7 17.70 -10.74 6.26
N SER A 8 17.13 -11.55 7.14
CA SER A 8 15.68 -11.56 7.40
C SER A 8 15.34 -10.25 8.10
N ALA A 9 15.26 -9.16 7.35
CA ALA A 9 14.70 -7.91 7.86
C ALA A 9 13.27 -8.23 8.32
N MET A 10 13.06 -8.32 9.64
CA MET A 10 11.74 -8.54 10.22
C MET A 10 10.78 -7.53 9.63
N LYS A 11 9.85 -7.99 8.78
CA LYS A 11 8.76 -7.16 8.27
C LYS A 11 7.92 -6.75 9.46
N ILE A 12 7.79 -5.45 9.67
CA ILE A 12 6.92 -4.92 10.72
C ILE A 12 5.48 -5.02 10.18
N PRO A 13 4.57 -5.72 10.88
CA PRO A 13 3.18 -5.82 10.45
C PRO A 13 2.48 -4.46 10.49
N ILE A 14 1.44 -4.30 9.68
CA ILE A 14 0.56 -3.12 9.72
C ILE A 14 -0.15 -3.08 11.07
N HIS A 15 -0.12 -1.93 11.71
CA HIS A 15 -0.79 -1.69 12.99
C HIS A 15 -1.42 -0.29 13.03
N VAL A 16 -2.39 -0.10 13.92
CA VAL A 16 -3.03 1.19 14.16
C VAL A 16 -2.08 2.08 14.93
N LEU A 17 -1.87 3.31 14.44
CA LEU A 17 -1.05 4.30 15.16
C LEU A 17 -1.74 4.76 16.45
N PRO A 18 -0.98 5.00 17.52
CA PRO A 18 -1.51 5.62 18.74
C PRO A 18 -2.11 7.01 18.46
N PRO A 19 -3.21 7.40 19.13
CA PRO A 19 -3.84 8.71 18.92
C PRO A 19 -2.90 9.90 19.15
N THR A 20 -1.93 9.76 20.04
CA THR A 20 -0.89 10.77 20.28
C THR A 20 0.00 10.95 19.06
N THR A 21 0.44 9.85 18.44
CA THR A 21 1.25 9.87 17.22
C THR A 21 0.48 10.47 16.06
N ILE A 22 -0.80 10.09 15.86
CA ILE A 22 -1.66 10.66 14.82
C ILE A 22 -1.73 12.18 14.94
N ARG A 23 -1.95 12.71 16.14
CA ARG A 23 -2.00 14.16 16.37
C ARG A 23 -0.66 14.86 16.12
N GLN A 24 0.45 14.21 16.43
CA GLN A 24 1.79 14.76 16.25
C GLN A 24 2.24 14.79 14.78
N ILE A 25 1.79 13.84 13.96
CA ILE A 25 2.09 13.79 12.52
C ILE A 25 1.42 14.95 11.77
N GLY A 26 0.37 15.54 12.33
CA GLY A 26 -0.34 16.67 11.75
C GLY A 26 -1.57 16.30 10.93
N SER A 27 -2.10 17.26 10.17
CA SER A 27 -3.34 17.12 9.42
C SER A 27 -3.31 15.98 8.40
N SER A 28 -4.45 15.34 8.21
CA SER A 28 -4.68 14.31 7.19
C SER A 28 -4.28 14.81 5.81
N GLN A 29 -3.59 13.98 5.06
CA GLN A 29 -3.37 14.22 3.65
C GLN A 29 -4.65 13.87 2.90
N VAL A 30 -5.29 14.87 2.31
CA VAL A 30 -6.45 14.65 1.44
C VAL A 30 -5.93 14.52 0.02
N LEU A 31 -6.16 13.36 -0.60
CA LEU A 31 -5.91 13.20 -2.03
C LEU A 31 -7.05 13.91 -2.79
N THR A 32 -6.71 14.91 -3.56
CA THR A 32 -7.70 15.77 -4.24
C THR A 32 -7.71 15.60 -5.75
N ASP A 33 -6.74 14.91 -6.30
CA ASP A 33 -6.55 14.77 -7.74
C ASP A 33 -5.88 13.45 -8.13
N PRO A 34 -6.07 12.98 -9.38
CA PRO A 34 -5.48 11.73 -9.88
C PRO A 34 -3.96 11.68 -9.80
N SER A 35 -3.25 12.80 -9.95
CA SER A 35 -1.79 12.82 -9.90
C SER A 35 -1.27 12.53 -8.51
N SER A 36 -1.95 13.03 -7.48
CA SER A 36 -1.66 12.71 -6.08
C SER A 36 -1.87 11.24 -5.78
N VAL A 37 -2.93 10.61 -6.33
CA VAL A 37 -3.16 9.16 -6.20
C VAL A 37 -2.02 8.38 -6.81
N VAL A 38 -1.64 8.69 -8.05
CA VAL A 38 -0.54 7.99 -8.74
C VAL A 38 0.77 8.15 -7.97
N LYS A 39 1.08 9.36 -7.49
CA LYS A 39 2.28 9.60 -6.68
C LYS A 39 2.32 8.72 -5.43
N GLU A 40 1.25 8.67 -4.66
CA GLU A 40 1.19 7.84 -3.44
C GLU A 40 1.34 6.34 -3.74
N LEU A 41 0.77 5.87 -4.86
CA LEU A 41 0.92 4.48 -5.28
C LEU A 41 2.35 4.17 -5.72
N ILE A 42 3.03 5.11 -6.40
CA ILE A 42 4.46 4.99 -6.75
C ILE A 42 5.31 4.95 -5.47
N ASP A 43 5.06 5.86 -4.52
CA ASP A 43 5.78 5.90 -3.26
C ASP A 43 5.64 4.57 -2.50
N ASN A 44 4.44 3.98 -2.48
CA ASN A 44 4.21 2.67 -1.89
C ASN A 44 4.96 1.54 -2.62
N ALA A 45 5.02 1.58 -3.95
CA ALA A 45 5.77 0.62 -4.74
C ALA A 45 7.29 0.70 -4.47
N ILE A 46 7.83 1.91 -4.37
CA ILE A 46 9.24 2.14 -4.01
C ILE A 46 9.52 1.64 -2.58
N ASP A 47 8.64 1.94 -1.65
CA ASP A 47 8.75 1.46 -0.27
C ASP A 47 8.67 -0.08 -0.17
N ALA A 48 7.91 -0.71 -1.09
CA ALA A 48 7.85 -2.16 -1.26
C ALA A 48 9.09 -2.74 -1.98
N ARG A 49 10.11 -1.92 -2.23
CA ARG A 49 11.36 -2.29 -2.94
C ARG A 49 11.13 -2.79 -4.36
N ALA A 50 10.14 -2.24 -5.05
CA ALA A 50 9.92 -2.53 -6.45
C ALA A 50 11.11 -2.07 -7.30
N THR A 51 11.49 -2.90 -8.27
CA THR A 51 12.49 -2.58 -9.30
C THR A 51 11.84 -2.25 -10.64
N SER A 52 10.53 -2.47 -10.74
CA SER A 52 9.73 -2.16 -11.93
C SER A 52 8.34 -1.69 -11.49
N ILE A 53 7.91 -0.57 -12.07
CA ILE A 53 6.58 0.01 -11.85
C ILE A 53 5.97 0.28 -13.21
N PHE A 54 4.76 -0.23 -13.43
CA PHE A 54 3.97 0.02 -14.64
C PHE A 54 2.74 0.84 -14.26
N ILE A 55 2.48 1.91 -15.00
CA ILE A 55 1.37 2.82 -14.76
C ILE A 55 0.50 2.89 -16.00
N GLU A 56 -0.78 2.68 -15.83
CA GLU A 56 -1.80 2.83 -16.86
C GLU A 56 -2.90 3.78 -16.36
N ILE A 57 -3.20 4.77 -17.16
CA ILE A 57 -4.20 5.79 -16.83
C ILE A 57 -5.09 5.96 -18.06
N SER A 58 -6.42 5.94 -17.86
CA SER A 58 -7.37 6.26 -18.94
C SER A 58 -7.18 7.69 -19.44
N SER A 59 -7.59 7.94 -20.68
CA SER A 59 -7.37 9.23 -21.35
C SER A 59 -8.03 10.42 -20.62
N ASN A 60 -9.12 10.18 -19.92
CA ASN A 60 -9.79 11.19 -19.06
C ASN A 60 -9.25 11.23 -17.63
N SER A 61 -8.32 10.34 -17.25
CA SER A 61 -7.72 10.21 -15.92
C SER A 61 -8.71 9.91 -14.79
N LEU A 62 -9.95 9.55 -15.11
CA LEU A 62 -11.02 9.34 -14.14
C LEU A 62 -11.52 7.89 -14.13
N ASP A 63 -11.62 7.24 -15.29
CA ASP A 63 -12.22 5.91 -15.38
C ASP A 63 -11.32 4.82 -14.79
N VAL A 64 -10.03 4.85 -15.11
CA VAL A 64 -9.07 3.85 -14.64
C VAL A 64 -7.73 4.48 -14.31
N ILE A 65 -7.23 4.18 -13.12
CA ILE A 65 -5.82 4.35 -12.74
C ILE A 65 -5.33 2.99 -12.26
N GLN A 66 -4.31 2.45 -12.91
CA GLN A 66 -3.67 1.21 -12.50
C GLN A 66 -2.18 1.44 -12.28
N VAL A 67 -1.68 1.05 -11.11
CA VAL A 67 -0.25 0.99 -10.81
C VAL A 67 0.09 -0.45 -10.46
N ARG A 68 1.05 -1.01 -11.17
CA ARG A 68 1.56 -2.37 -10.95
C ARG A 68 3.04 -2.33 -10.63
N ASP A 69 3.43 -3.07 -9.63
CA ASP A 69 4.82 -3.16 -9.19
C ASP A 69 5.24 -4.62 -8.96
N ASN A 70 6.53 -4.85 -8.85
CA ASN A 70 7.13 -6.13 -8.52
C ASN A 70 7.76 -6.14 -7.12
N GLY A 71 7.27 -5.32 -6.21
CA GLY A 71 7.72 -5.27 -4.82
C GLY A 71 7.34 -6.53 -4.02
N HIS A 72 7.59 -6.48 -2.70
CA HIS A 72 7.41 -7.65 -1.83
C HIS A 72 5.94 -8.02 -1.54
N GLY A 73 4.97 -7.23 -1.97
CA GLY A 73 3.55 -7.47 -1.71
C GLY A 73 3.11 -7.18 -0.28
N ILE A 74 1.83 -7.51 0.00
CA ILE A 74 1.18 -7.30 1.30
C ILE A 74 1.01 -8.66 1.97
N ALA A 75 1.56 -8.79 3.18
CA ALA A 75 1.48 -10.02 3.96
C ALA A 75 0.02 -10.39 4.27
N PRO A 76 -0.35 -11.69 4.30
CA PRO A 76 -1.73 -12.12 4.55
C PRO A 76 -2.36 -11.50 5.79
N GLU A 77 -1.62 -11.40 6.88
CA GLU A 77 -2.04 -10.81 8.15
C GLU A 77 -2.34 -9.32 8.08
N ASP A 78 -1.74 -8.61 7.12
CA ASP A 78 -1.87 -7.17 6.96
C ASP A 78 -3.00 -6.75 6.00
N ARG A 79 -3.50 -7.68 5.18
CA ARG A 79 -4.45 -7.40 4.09
C ARG A 79 -5.76 -6.78 4.56
N ALA A 80 -6.22 -7.18 5.75
CA ALA A 80 -7.46 -6.64 6.32
C ALA A 80 -7.34 -5.17 6.70
N MET A 81 -6.13 -4.69 7.01
CA MET A 81 -5.90 -3.35 7.54
C MET A 81 -5.30 -2.37 6.52
N VAL A 82 -4.93 -2.84 5.33
CA VAL A 82 -4.15 -2.08 4.36
C VAL A 82 -4.81 -0.77 3.91
N CYS A 83 -6.13 -0.72 3.88
CA CYS A 83 -6.92 0.47 3.50
C CYS A 83 -7.60 1.16 4.68
N HIS A 84 -7.29 0.80 5.92
CA HIS A 84 -7.80 1.53 7.08
C HIS A 84 -6.92 2.74 7.40
N ARG A 85 -7.56 3.85 7.79
CA ARG A 85 -6.85 5.08 8.15
C ARG A 85 -5.94 4.86 9.35
N HIS A 86 -4.77 5.53 9.31
CA HIS A 86 -3.76 5.49 10.37
C HIS A 86 -3.17 4.09 10.63
N CYS A 87 -3.34 3.18 9.68
CA CYS A 87 -2.75 1.85 9.74
C CYS A 87 -1.49 1.81 8.86
N THR A 88 -0.35 1.53 9.47
CA THR A 88 0.95 1.53 8.79
C THR A 88 1.91 0.52 9.40
N SER A 89 2.80 -0.03 8.57
CA SER A 89 3.95 -0.83 8.99
C SER A 89 5.24 -0.01 9.12
N LYS A 90 5.21 1.28 8.79
CA LYS A 90 6.41 2.10 8.60
C LYS A 90 6.87 2.83 9.86
N ILE A 91 5.94 3.25 10.73
CA ILE A 91 6.23 3.90 12.02
C ILE A 91 5.29 3.36 13.10
N ARG A 92 5.74 3.37 14.33
CA ARG A 92 4.93 3.06 15.53
C ARG A 92 4.70 4.27 16.41
N ARG A 93 5.68 5.16 16.47
CA ARG A 93 5.69 6.36 17.29
C ARG A 93 6.23 7.54 16.50
N PHE A 94 5.99 8.74 16.99
CA PHE A 94 6.46 9.97 16.35
C PHE A 94 7.99 10.02 16.23
N GLU A 95 8.70 9.49 17.20
CA GLU A 95 10.17 9.45 17.23
C GLU A 95 10.75 8.64 16.06
N ASP A 96 10.02 7.62 15.60
CA ASP A 96 10.43 6.76 14.47
C ASP A 96 10.57 7.56 13.16
N LEU A 97 9.94 8.74 13.06
CA LEU A 97 10.07 9.62 11.91
C LEU A 97 11.51 10.04 11.62
N LYS A 98 12.35 10.14 12.66
CA LYS A 98 13.77 10.46 12.50
C LYS A 98 14.54 9.32 11.82
N GLU A 99 14.12 8.08 12.05
CA GLU A 99 14.73 6.89 11.48
C GLU A 99 14.17 6.54 10.10
N VAL A 100 12.90 6.88 9.85
CA VAL A 100 12.21 6.67 8.57
C VAL A 100 12.60 7.73 7.55
N GLY A 101 13.05 8.91 8.00
CA GLY A 101 13.47 9.99 7.13
C GLY A 101 14.54 9.54 6.11
N GLY A 102 14.18 9.52 4.82
CA GLY A 102 15.01 9.04 3.72
C GLY A 102 14.97 7.52 3.46
N LYS A 103 14.27 6.72 4.28
CA LYS A 103 14.13 5.27 4.09
C LYS A 103 12.74 4.86 3.60
N SER A 104 11.72 5.66 3.86
CA SER A 104 10.35 5.43 3.39
C SER A 104 9.72 6.75 2.97
N LEU A 105 8.97 6.72 1.86
CA LEU A 105 8.31 7.90 1.28
C LEU A 105 6.95 8.16 1.92
N GLY A 106 6.22 7.09 2.27
CA GLY A 106 4.94 7.19 2.96
C GLY A 106 5.02 6.61 4.38
N PHE A 107 4.32 7.18 5.36
CA PHE A 107 4.34 6.71 6.74
C PHE A 107 3.02 6.92 7.50
N ARG A 108 2.09 7.73 6.98
CA ARG A 108 0.88 8.15 7.69
C ARG A 108 -0.21 7.08 7.76
N GLY A 109 -0.18 6.08 6.86
CA GLY A 109 -1.21 5.08 6.76
C GLY A 109 -2.57 5.65 6.30
N GLU A 110 -2.55 6.63 5.41
CA GLU A 110 -3.75 7.33 4.93
C GLU A 110 -3.96 7.22 3.43
N ALA A 111 -2.90 6.97 2.65
CA ALA A 111 -2.96 7.01 1.19
C ALA A 111 -3.99 6.04 0.61
N LEU A 112 -3.89 4.74 0.90
CA LEU A 112 -4.82 3.74 0.37
C LEU A 112 -6.24 3.89 0.93
N ALA A 113 -6.39 4.38 2.17
CA ALA A 113 -7.70 4.72 2.73
C ALA A 113 -8.36 5.86 1.94
N SER A 114 -7.59 6.91 1.62
CA SER A 114 -8.08 8.03 0.81
C SER A 114 -8.41 7.59 -0.62
N VAL A 115 -7.59 6.72 -1.22
CA VAL A 115 -7.90 6.12 -2.53
C VAL A 115 -9.21 5.33 -2.46
N ALA A 116 -9.43 4.53 -1.42
CA ALA A 116 -10.66 3.77 -1.24
C ALA A 116 -11.91 4.68 -1.12
N GLU A 117 -11.78 5.79 -0.38
CA GLU A 117 -12.87 6.77 -0.24
C GLU A 117 -13.24 7.47 -1.56
N MET A 118 -12.24 7.77 -2.38
CA MET A 118 -12.43 8.48 -3.66
C MET A 118 -12.89 7.57 -4.77
N SER A 119 -12.56 6.29 -4.73
CA SER A 119 -12.89 5.35 -5.80
C SER A 119 -14.30 4.81 -5.71
N GLY A 120 -14.91 4.54 -6.86
CA GLY A 120 -16.12 3.73 -6.97
C GLY A 120 -15.82 2.28 -6.61
N ASP A 121 -14.79 1.72 -7.24
CA ASP A 121 -14.28 0.37 -7.01
C ASP A 121 -12.75 0.38 -6.85
N LEU A 122 -12.26 -0.09 -5.73
CA LEU A 122 -10.83 -0.30 -5.50
C LEU A 122 -10.52 -1.79 -5.46
N GLY A 123 -9.65 -2.23 -6.37
CA GLY A 123 -9.09 -3.58 -6.38
C GLY A 123 -7.60 -3.56 -6.08
N ILE A 124 -7.16 -4.33 -5.08
CA ILE A 124 -5.75 -4.52 -4.77
C ILE A 124 -5.37 -5.96 -5.09
N PHE A 125 -4.49 -6.14 -6.08
CA PHE A 125 -3.86 -7.43 -6.33
C PHE A 125 -2.54 -7.49 -5.57
N THR A 126 -2.35 -8.51 -4.76
CA THR A 126 -1.11 -8.67 -4.00
C THR A 126 -0.69 -10.12 -3.93
N ARG A 127 0.63 -10.33 -3.88
CA ARG A 127 1.25 -11.63 -3.69
C ARG A 127 2.57 -11.46 -2.95
N VAL A 128 2.81 -12.25 -1.94
CA VAL A 128 4.13 -12.35 -1.31
C VAL A 128 4.89 -13.56 -1.84
N GLU A 129 6.20 -13.58 -1.61
CA GLU A 129 7.04 -14.71 -1.96
C GLU A 129 6.52 -16.00 -1.31
N GLY A 130 6.49 -17.09 -2.07
CA GLY A 130 5.96 -18.39 -1.61
C GLY A 130 4.45 -18.59 -1.86
N GLU A 131 3.68 -17.56 -2.17
CA GLU A 131 2.28 -17.72 -2.55
C GLU A 131 2.16 -18.20 -4.01
N PRO A 132 1.33 -19.21 -4.31
CA PRO A 132 1.18 -19.76 -5.66
C PRO A 132 0.40 -18.84 -6.60
N ALA A 133 -0.44 -17.95 -6.07
CA ALA A 133 -1.30 -17.07 -6.82
C ALA A 133 -1.43 -15.69 -6.14
N ALA A 134 -1.69 -14.66 -6.94
CA ALA A 134 -2.03 -13.35 -6.41
C ALA A 134 -3.47 -13.35 -5.86
N VAL A 135 -3.67 -12.63 -4.79
CA VAL A 135 -4.97 -12.42 -4.16
C VAL A 135 -5.51 -11.06 -4.59
N LEU A 136 -6.77 -11.02 -5.03
CA LEU A 136 -7.52 -9.79 -5.26
C LEU A 136 -8.31 -9.44 -4.00
N LEU A 137 -8.10 -8.25 -3.49
CA LEU A 137 -8.91 -7.63 -2.44
C LEU A 137 -9.84 -6.62 -3.09
N LYS A 138 -11.15 -6.80 -2.95
CA LYS A 138 -12.13 -5.78 -3.32
C LYS A 138 -12.41 -4.92 -2.09
N VAL A 139 -12.10 -3.64 -2.19
CA VAL A 139 -12.13 -2.71 -1.06
C VAL A 139 -13.30 -1.75 -1.21
N GLY A 140 -14.05 -1.57 -0.14
CA GLY A 140 -15.11 -0.57 -0.07
C GLY A 140 -14.60 0.82 0.31
N LYS A 141 -15.44 1.84 0.18
CA LYS A 141 -15.11 3.25 0.51
C LYS A 141 -14.68 3.46 1.97
N THR A 142 -15.07 2.59 2.87
CA THR A 142 -14.67 2.61 4.29
C THR A 142 -13.31 1.96 4.55
N GLY A 143 -12.68 1.39 3.53
CA GLY A 143 -11.44 0.63 3.66
C GLY A 143 -11.65 -0.86 3.96
N ASP A 144 -12.88 -1.28 4.22
CA ASP A 144 -13.20 -2.68 4.53
C ASP A 144 -13.11 -3.56 3.28
N ILE A 145 -12.63 -4.79 3.47
CA ILE A 145 -12.59 -5.79 2.41
C ILE A 145 -13.99 -6.35 2.18
N LYS A 146 -14.57 -6.07 1.02
CA LYS A 146 -15.89 -6.57 0.60
C LYS A 146 -15.86 -7.95 -0.04
N GLY A 147 -14.70 -8.37 -0.54
CA GLY A 147 -14.57 -9.64 -1.22
C GLY A 147 -13.13 -9.99 -1.52
N TRP A 148 -12.90 -11.27 -1.76
CA TRP A 148 -11.61 -11.87 -2.08
C TRP A 148 -11.71 -12.64 -3.39
N GLY A 149 -10.66 -12.61 -4.19
CA GLY A 149 -10.53 -13.41 -5.40
C GLY A 149 -9.11 -13.95 -5.55
N LEU A 150 -8.98 -15.09 -6.21
CA LEU A 150 -7.68 -15.64 -6.59
C LEU A 150 -7.47 -15.41 -8.09
N ARG A 151 -6.29 -14.95 -8.48
CA ARG A 151 -5.87 -14.83 -9.86
C ARG A 151 -4.69 -15.76 -10.11
N LEU A 152 -4.93 -16.82 -10.88
CA LEU A 152 -3.88 -17.68 -11.38
C LEU A 152 -3.13 -16.96 -12.50
N LYS A 153 -1.80 -16.80 -12.32
CA LYS A 153 -0.84 -16.21 -13.27
C LYS A 153 -0.93 -14.71 -13.55
N SER A 154 -0.23 -13.93 -12.75
CA SER A 154 0.75 -12.92 -13.20
C SER A 154 1.61 -12.52 -12.02
N ASN A 155 2.89 -12.32 -12.24
CA ASN A 155 3.85 -11.80 -11.25
C ASN A 155 3.65 -10.29 -11.02
N THR A 156 2.42 -9.83 -11.11
CA THR A 156 2.12 -8.40 -11.11
C THR A 156 1.29 -8.08 -9.90
N ILE A 157 1.81 -7.23 -9.06
CA ILE A 157 1.09 -6.59 -7.96
C ILE A 157 0.56 -5.26 -8.51
N GLY A 158 -0.72 -5.00 -8.34
CA GLY A 158 -1.29 -3.76 -8.84
C GLY A 158 -2.48 -3.30 -8.03
N THR A 159 -2.63 -2.00 -7.94
CA THR A 159 -3.84 -1.35 -7.46
C THR A 159 -4.64 -0.88 -8.67
N ILE A 160 -5.90 -1.31 -8.78
CA ILE A 160 -6.80 -0.91 -9.87
C ILE A 160 -7.82 0.04 -9.29
N TYR A 161 -7.98 1.15 -9.97
CA TYR A 161 -8.95 2.18 -9.69
C TYR A 161 -9.92 2.25 -10.86
N SER A 162 -11.22 2.12 -10.63
CA SER A 162 -12.27 2.35 -11.64
C SER A 162 -13.49 3.00 -10.99
N ASP A 163 -14.13 3.91 -11.70
CA ASP A 163 -15.45 4.45 -11.36
C ASP A 163 -16.54 3.40 -11.51
#